data_48e3ab5a959d18de1f0fa2eeb3b98a4a
#
_entry.id   48e3ab5a959d18de1f0fa2eeb3b98a4a
#
_cell.length_a   1.000
_cell.length_b   1.000
_cell.length_c   1.000
_cell.angle_alpha   90.00
_cell.angle_beta   90.00
_cell.angle_gamma   90.00
#
_symmetry.space_group_name_H-M   'P 1'
#
loop_
_entity.id
_entity.type
_entity.pdbx_description
1 polymer ?
#
loop_
_entity_poly.entity_id
_entity_poly.type
_entity_poly.pdbx_seq_one_letter_code
_entity_poly.pdbx_strand_id
1 'polypeptide(L)'
;ADPQIWETVRAGNDYETDERVAAWCRLTSWTNKKDVNWLQIPYFSTEGKLIGIQNRNLDYKKGESTPRFRFPYGAKCSFYNLPIVRGMAPGEQLFITEGCSDCWAMLSAGHKAIAIPSATMLKPDDKKWLAEIGSQLKIEWHMFPDKDAPGESLFLQLKEILPSLVHHQLPPGCKDFSEYYLKEKTEFINF
;
A
#
# COMPACT_ATOMS: atom_id res chain seq x y z
N ALA A 1 12.74 -14.82 -1.75
CA ALA A 1 13.11 -13.56 -2.41
C ALA A 1 14.63 -13.54 -2.61
N ASP A 2 15.10 -12.90 -3.68
CA ASP A 2 16.52 -12.67 -3.89
C ASP A 2 17.02 -11.74 -2.77
N PRO A 3 18.08 -12.09 -2.01
CA PRO A 3 18.63 -11.24 -0.96
C PRO A 3 19.01 -9.83 -1.44
N GLN A 4 19.49 -9.69 -2.68
CA GLN A 4 19.82 -8.38 -3.25
C GLN A 4 18.57 -7.49 -3.43
N ILE A 5 17.44 -8.06 -3.80
CA ILE A 5 16.18 -7.32 -3.92
C ILE A 5 15.73 -6.81 -2.56
N TRP A 6 15.83 -7.65 -1.54
CA TRP A 6 15.51 -7.28 -0.17
C TRP A 6 16.41 -6.16 0.37
N GLU A 7 17.71 -6.27 0.17
CA GLU A 7 18.68 -5.24 0.53
C GLU A 7 18.37 -3.90 -0.17
N THR A 8 18.01 -3.93 -1.44
CA THR A 8 17.65 -2.73 -2.20
C THR A 8 16.34 -2.12 -1.71
N VAL A 9 15.33 -2.93 -1.42
CA VAL A 9 14.06 -2.48 -0.85
C VAL A 9 14.29 -1.86 0.51
N ARG A 10 15.13 -2.47 1.34
CA ARG A 10 15.45 -2.01 2.68
C ARG A 10 16.32 -0.75 2.69
N ALA A 11 17.37 -0.68 1.86
CA ALA A 11 18.29 0.45 1.80
C ALA A 11 17.68 1.73 1.20
N GLY A 12 16.68 1.58 0.31
CA GLY A 12 16.05 2.72 -0.36
C GLY A 12 14.89 3.31 0.41
N ASN A 13 14.59 2.84 1.62
CA ASN A 13 13.32 3.15 2.21
C ASN A 13 13.20 3.18 3.67
N ASP A 14 12.39 4.04 3.96
CA ASP A 14 11.55 4.21 5.10
C ASP A 14 10.57 3.04 5.33
N TYR A 15 10.58 1.97 4.53
CA TYR A 15 9.62 0.90 4.66
C TYR A 15 10.25 -0.31 5.26
N GLU A 16 9.73 -0.65 6.31
CA GLU A 16 10.03 -1.88 6.96
C GLU A 16 9.13 -2.99 6.44
N THR A 17 9.36 -3.32 5.19
CA THR A 17 8.78 -4.52 4.60
C THR A 17 9.62 -5.70 5.02
N ASP A 18 9.07 -6.73 5.61
CA ASP A 18 9.81 -7.95 5.81
C ASP A 18 9.99 -8.73 4.48
N GLU A 19 10.98 -9.62 4.45
CA GLU A 19 11.32 -10.41 3.25
C GLU A 19 10.12 -11.21 2.72
N ARG A 20 9.32 -11.75 3.61
CA ARG A 20 8.11 -12.50 3.27
C ARG A 20 7.09 -11.63 2.54
N VAL A 21 6.89 -10.39 3.01
CA VAL A 21 5.98 -9.44 2.35
C VAL A 21 6.53 -9.01 1.00
N ALA A 22 7.83 -8.73 0.90
CA ALA A 22 8.47 -8.40 -0.37
C ALA A 22 8.30 -9.52 -1.41
N ALA A 23 8.46 -10.79 -0.98
CA ALA A 23 8.25 -11.95 -1.83
C ALA A 23 6.79 -12.12 -2.25
N TRP A 24 5.85 -11.98 -1.32
CA TRP A 24 4.41 -12.02 -1.61
C TRP A 24 4.00 -10.96 -2.62
N CYS A 25 4.47 -9.73 -2.43
CA CYS A 25 4.19 -8.60 -3.29
C CYS A 25 4.97 -8.64 -4.62
N ARG A 26 5.87 -9.60 -4.79
CA ARG A 26 6.72 -9.76 -5.98
C ARG A 26 7.49 -8.49 -6.33
N LEU A 27 8.03 -7.82 -5.31
CA LEU A 27 8.82 -6.61 -5.51
C LEU A 27 10.15 -6.95 -6.17
N THR A 28 10.55 -6.15 -7.15
CA THR A 28 11.85 -6.27 -7.84
C THR A 28 12.48 -4.90 -7.99
N SER A 29 13.78 -4.85 -8.24
CA SER A 29 14.50 -3.59 -8.49
C SER A 29 15.27 -3.65 -9.80
N TRP A 30 15.56 -2.50 -10.37
CA TRP A 30 16.39 -2.35 -11.54
C TRP A 30 17.02 -0.97 -11.60
N THR A 31 18.17 -0.86 -12.25
CA THR A 31 18.86 0.41 -12.49
C THR A 31 18.71 0.79 -13.96
N ASN A 32 18.31 2.03 -14.24
CA ASN A 32 18.14 2.51 -15.60
C ASN A 32 19.48 3.00 -16.21
N LYS A 33 19.46 3.37 -17.49
CA LYS A 33 20.63 3.91 -18.21
C LYS A 33 21.20 5.23 -17.65
N LYS A 34 20.53 5.86 -16.70
CA LYS A 34 20.95 7.09 -16.00
C LYS A 34 21.35 6.81 -14.55
N ASP A 35 21.65 5.55 -14.24
CA ASP A 35 22.04 5.08 -12.91
C ASP A 35 21.02 5.37 -11.80
N VAL A 36 19.75 5.58 -12.15
CA VAL A 36 18.65 5.72 -11.20
C VAL A 36 18.12 4.34 -10.82
N ASN A 37 18.06 4.07 -9.53
CA ASN A 37 17.52 2.83 -8.98
C ASN A 37 16.00 2.91 -8.84
N TRP A 38 15.31 1.92 -9.38
CA TRP A 38 13.87 1.82 -9.38
C TRP A 38 13.42 0.56 -8.68
N LEU A 39 12.44 0.69 -7.79
CA LEU A 39 11.66 -0.43 -7.28
C LEU A 39 10.43 -0.62 -8.17
N GLN A 40 10.23 -1.85 -8.65
CA GLN A 40 9.04 -2.24 -9.40
C GLN A 40 7.99 -2.81 -8.46
N ILE A 41 6.81 -2.25 -8.51
CA ILE A 41 5.67 -2.59 -7.68
C ILE A 41 4.57 -3.11 -8.59
N PRO A 42 4.42 -4.44 -8.73
CA PRO A 42 3.39 -5.01 -9.60
C PRO A 42 2.01 -4.95 -8.96
N TYR A 43 1.02 -4.59 -9.76
CA TYR A 43 -0.39 -4.58 -9.41
C TYR A 43 -1.06 -5.78 -10.06
N PHE A 44 -1.82 -6.53 -9.29
CA PHE A 44 -2.54 -7.71 -9.76
C PHE A 44 -4.04 -7.52 -9.61
N SER A 45 -4.81 -8.10 -10.53
CA SER A 45 -6.27 -8.24 -10.38
C SER A 45 -6.59 -9.18 -9.21
N THR A 46 -7.86 -9.24 -8.82
CA THR A 46 -8.36 -10.20 -7.83
C THR A 46 -7.99 -11.64 -8.19
N GLU A 47 -7.95 -12.00 -9.49
CA GLU A 47 -7.60 -13.33 -10.00
C GLU A 47 -6.07 -13.59 -10.05
N GLY A 48 -5.26 -12.59 -9.68
CA GLY A 48 -3.80 -12.69 -9.70
C GLY A 48 -3.15 -12.42 -11.06
N LYS A 49 -3.88 -11.83 -12.01
CA LYS A 49 -3.34 -11.39 -13.30
C LYS A 49 -2.64 -10.04 -13.14
N LEU A 50 -1.43 -9.91 -13.67
CA LEU A 50 -0.72 -8.62 -13.70
C LEU A 50 -1.49 -7.60 -14.52
N ILE A 51 -1.84 -6.45 -13.91
CA ILE A 51 -2.61 -5.36 -14.54
C ILE A 51 -1.82 -4.07 -14.70
N GLY A 52 -0.72 -3.92 -13.97
CA GLY A 52 0.15 -2.76 -14.07
C GLY A 52 1.39 -2.88 -13.20
N ILE A 53 2.33 -1.97 -13.42
CA ILE A 53 3.55 -1.84 -12.61
C ILE A 53 3.73 -0.37 -12.27
N GLN A 54 3.81 -0.06 -10.97
CA GLN A 54 4.26 1.23 -10.49
C GLN A 54 5.78 1.16 -10.30
N ASN A 55 6.49 2.22 -10.67
CA ASN A 55 7.92 2.32 -10.41
C ASN A 55 8.16 3.41 -9.38
N ARG A 56 8.91 3.10 -8.34
CA ARG A 56 9.38 4.06 -7.35
C ARG A 56 10.86 4.34 -7.56
N ASN A 57 11.19 5.63 -7.64
CA ASN A 57 12.58 6.09 -7.65
C ASN A 57 13.17 5.96 -6.25
N LEU A 58 14.13 5.05 -6.07
CA LEU A 58 14.80 4.81 -4.78
C LEU A 58 15.82 5.91 -4.44
N ASP A 59 16.30 6.63 -5.45
CA ASP A 59 17.25 7.73 -5.31
C ASP A 59 16.57 9.10 -5.24
N TYR A 60 15.22 9.13 -5.14
CA TYR A 60 14.45 10.38 -5.18
C TYR A 60 14.84 11.35 -4.06
N LYS A 61 15.15 12.58 -4.47
CA LYS A 61 15.28 13.73 -3.54
C LYS A 61 14.24 14.77 -3.87
N LYS A 62 13.68 15.38 -2.84
CA LYS A 62 12.65 16.42 -2.99
C LYS A 62 13.19 17.58 -3.84
N GLY A 63 12.46 17.94 -4.90
CA GLY A 63 12.83 19.03 -5.81
C GLY A 63 13.53 18.57 -7.10
N GLU A 64 13.81 17.28 -7.27
CA GLU A 64 14.34 16.73 -8.53
C GLU A 64 13.27 16.62 -9.60
N SER A 65 13.70 16.70 -10.87
CA SER A 65 12.82 16.57 -12.04
C SER A 65 12.28 15.15 -12.25
N THR A 66 13.01 14.13 -11.78
CA THR A 66 12.56 12.73 -11.84
C THR A 66 11.54 12.48 -10.75
N PRO A 67 10.32 12.05 -11.09
CA PRO A 67 9.27 11.88 -10.09
C PRO A 67 9.58 10.74 -9.12
N ARG A 68 9.07 10.86 -7.89
CA ARG A 68 9.18 9.84 -6.85
C ARG A 68 8.49 8.54 -7.25
N PHE A 69 7.30 8.62 -7.84
CA PHE A 69 6.54 7.49 -8.37
C PHE A 69 6.17 7.72 -9.83
N ARG A 70 6.14 6.65 -10.59
CA ARG A 70 5.80 6.70 -12.00
C ARG A 70 5.03 5.44 -12.41
N PHE A 71 3.95 5.64 -13.16
CA PHE A 71 3.28 4.57 -13.89
C PHE A 71 3.67 4.62 -15.38
N PRO A 72 3.79 3.48 -16.05
CA PRO A 72 3.92 3.45 -17.50
C PRO A 72 2.70 4.14 -18.14
N TYR A 73 2.93 4.74 -19.31
CA TYR A 73 1.85 5.36 -20.08
C TYR A 73 0.73 4.36 -20.37
N GLY A 74 -0.51 4.75 -20.16
CA GLY A 74 -1.68 3.90 -20.35
C GLY A 74 -1.94 2.84 -19.25
N ALA A 75 -1.12 2.82 -18.18
CA ALA A 75 -1.36 1.93 -17.06
C ALA A 75 -2.70 2.24 -16.38
N LYS A 76 -3.53 1.22 -16.22
CA LYS A 76 -4.78 1.28 -15.46
C LYS A 76 -4.47 0.82 -14.03
N CYS A 77 -4.15 1.78 -13.18
CA CYS A 77 -3.97 1.49 -11.75
C CYS A 77 -5.32 1.47 -11.06
N SER A 78 -5.54 0.44 -10.31
CA SER A 78 -6.64 0.22 -9.38
C SER A 78 -6.06 0.02 -7.98
N PHE A 79 -6.78 -0.64 -7.08
CA PHE A 79 -6.24 -1.01 -5.77
C PHE A 79 -5.02 -1.91 -5.89
N TYR A 80 -4.10 -1.73 -4.97
CA TYR A 80 -2.95 -2.59 -4.78
C TYR A 80 -3.31 -3.81 -3.93
N ASN A 81 -2.64 -4.95 -4.18
CA ASN A 81 -2.77 -6.20 -3.43
C ASN A 81 -4.17 -6.85 -3.46
N LEU A 82 -4.92 -6.67 -4.54
CA LEU A 82 -6.26 -7.26 -4.70
C LEU A 82 -6.33 -8.79 -4.53
N PRO A 83 -5.30 -9.60 -4.86
CA PRO A 83 -5.38 -11.06 -4.66
C PRO A 83 -5.72 -11.50 -3.24
N ILE A 84 -5.42 -10.67 -2.22
CA ILE A 84 -5.71 -11.00 -0.82
C ILE A 84 -7.22 -11.16 -0.55
N VAL A 85 -8.05 -10.45 -1.31
CA VAL A 85 -9.52 -10.43 -1.17
C VAL A 85 -10.14 -11.81 -1.42
N ARG A 86 -9.53 -12.63 -2.31
CA ARG A 86 -10.03 -13.97 -2.63
C ARG A 86 -9.97 -14.96 -1.47
N GLY A 87 -9.05 -14.74 -0.54
CA GLY A 87 -8.85 -15.61 0.62
C GLY A 87 -9.53 -15.11 1.89
N MET A 88 -10.37 -14.08 1.78
CA MET A 88 -11.05 -13.51 2.95
C MET A 88 -12.22 -14.37 3.40
N ALA A 89 -12.23 -14.72 4.69
CA ALA A 89 -13.35 -15.37 5.34
C ALA A 89 -14.31 -14.35 5.99
N PRO A 90 -15.59 -14.70 6.20
CA PRO A 90 -16.51 -13.83 6.95
C PRO A 90 -15.97 -13.47 8.33
N GLY A 91 -16.09 -12.21 8.72
CA GLY A 91 -15.60 -11.69 10.00
C GLY A 91 -14.10 -11.35 10.04
N GLU A 92 -13.36 -11.60 8.98
CA GLU A 92 -11.96 -11.18 8.91
C GLU A 92 -11.84 -9.67 8.65
N GLN A 93 -10.76 -9.10 9.15
CA GLN A 93 -10.45 -7.68 9.01
C GLN A 93 -9.64 -7.43 7.73
N LEU A 94 -10.04 -6.43 6.95
CA LEU A 94 -9.30 -5.92 5.80
C LEU A 94 -9.07 -4.43 5.94
N PHE A 95 -7.80 -4.03 5.91
CA PHE A 95 -7.41 -2.64 5.98
C PHE A 95 -7.30 -2.02 4.58
N ILE A 96 -7.79 -0.80 4.44
CA ILE A 96 -7.55 0.05 3.26
C ILE A 96 -6.49 1.07 3.66
N THR A 97 -5.41 1.19 2.88
CA THR A 97 -4.32 2.12 3.13
C THR A 97 -4.16 3.11 1.98
N GLU A 98 -3.53 4.24 2.27
CA GLU A 98 -3.08 5.18 1.26
C GLU A 98 -1.65 4.82 0.83
N GLY A 99 -1.51 4.41 -0.44
CA GLY A 99 -0.22 3.98 -0.96
C GLY A 99 0.20 2.56 -0.58
N CYS A 100 1.06 1.99 -1.40
CA CYS A 100 1.53 0.61 -1.21
C CYS A 100 2.47 0.43 -0.02
N SER A 101 3.15 1.48 0.45
CA SER A 101 4.05 1.42 1.60
C SER A 101 3.32 1.05 2.89
N ASP A 102 2.20 1.73 3.17
CA ASP A 102 1.41 1.42 4.35
C ASP A 102 0.74 0.04 4.26
N CYS A 103 0.39 -0.39 3.04
CA CYS A 103 -0.04 -1.75 2.81
C CYS A 103 1.06 -2.77 3.19
N TRP A 104 2.32 -2.51 2.83
CA TRP A 104 3.42 -3.40 3.23
C TRP A 104 3.64 -3.40 4.74
N ALA A 105 3.56 -2.24 5.38
CA ALA A 105 3.65 -2.15 6.83
C ALA A 105 2.54 -2.94 7.52
N MET A 106 1.28 -2.82 7.04
CA MET A 106 0.15 -3.61 7.53
C MET A 106 0.38 -5.11 7.37
N LEU A 107 0.83 -5.54 6.17
CA LEU A 107 1.13 -6.95 5.91
C LEU A 107 2.28 -7.46 6.79
N SER A 108 3.30 -6.63 7.02
CA SER A 108 4.43 -6.95 7.88
C SER A 108 4.04 -7.05 9.36
N ALA A 109 3.06 -6.26 9.78
CA ALA A 109 2.43 -6.36 11.10
C ALA A 109 1.46 -7.55 11.25
N GLY A 110 1.23 -8.33 10.16
CA GLY A 110 0.37 -9.51 10.18
C GLY A 110 -1.10 -9.24 9.82
N HIS A 111 -1.43 -8.02 9.41
CA HIS A 111 -2.78 -7.67 8.96
C HIS A 111 -2.99 -7.98 7.49
N LYS A 112 -4.24 -8.11 7.06
CA LYS A 112 -4.62 -8.15 5.65
C LYS A 112 -4.93 -6.74 5.17
N ALA A 113 -4.34 -6.31 4.04
CA ALA A 113 -4.51 -4.95 3.53
C ALA A 113 -4.53 -4.88 2.00
N ILE A 114 -5.28 -3.90 1.49
CA ILE A 114 -5.21 -3.38 0.12
C ILE A 114 -4.87 -1.90 0.18
N ALA A 115 -4.34 -1.34 -0.92
CA ALA A 115 -4.05 0.09 -0.95
C ALA A 115 -4.67 0.80 -2.14
N ILE A 116 -5.02 2.07 -1.92
CA ILE A 116 -5.28 3.03 -2.98
C ILE A 116 -3.93 3.65 -3.35
N PRO A 117 -3.56 3.74 -4.64
CA PRO A 117 -2.24 4.24 -5.05
C PRO A 117 -1.90 5.66 -4.55
N SER A 118 -2.91 6.47 -4.31
CA SER A 118 -2.83 7.82 -3.73
C SER A 118 -4.22 8.29 -3.33
N ALA A 119 -4.35 9.14 -2.32
CA ALA A 119 -5.62 9.74 -1.86
C ALA A 119 -6.45 10.39 -2.98
N THR A 120 -5.78 10.89 -4.02
CA THR A 120 -6.43 11.55 -5.17
C THR A 120 -6.74 10.63 -6.34
N MET A 121 -6.45 9.32 -6.23
CA MET A 121 -6.56 8.36 -7.34
C MET A 121 -7.73 7.38 -7.23
N LEU A 122 -8.70 7.64 -6.36
CA LEU A 122 -9.91 6.82 -6.26
C LEU A 122 -10.87 7.14 -7.43
N LYS A 123 -10.86 6.27 -8.44
CA LYS A 123 -11.63 6.43 -9.69
C LYS A 123 -13.07 5.95 -9.53
N PRO A 124 -14.00 6.37 -10.43
CA PRO A 124 -15.38 5.86 -10.42
C PRO A 124 -15.48 4.34 -10.50
N ASP A 125 -14.65 3.68 -11.33
CA ASP A 125 -14.63 2.21 -11.44
C ASP A 125 -14.14 1.54 -10.15
N ASP A 126 -13.17 2.16 -9.46
CA ASP A 126 -12.68 1.68 -8.16
C ASP A 126 -13.77 1.80 -7.08
N LYS A 127 -14.51 2.90 -7.08
CA LYS A 127 -15.67 3.12 -6.18
C LYS A 127 -16.77 2.08 -6.41
N LYS A 128 -17.07 1.80 -7.68
CA LYS A 128 -18.06 0.79 -8.06
C LYS A 128 -17.63 -0.60 -7.59
N TRP A 129 -16.39 -1.00 -7.90
CA TRP A 129 -15.82 -2.27 -7.46
C TRP A 129 -15.88 -2.40 -5.93
N LEU A 130 -15.49 -1.34 -5.21
CA LEU A 130 -15.49 -1.35 -3.74
C LEU A 130 -16.90 -1.51 -3.16
N ALA A 131 -17.89 -0.85 -3.75
CA ALA A 131 -19.30 -0.98 -3.35
C ALA A 131 -19.81 -2.42 -3.59
N GLU A 132 -19.48 -3.02 -4.75
CA GLU A 132 -19.84 -4.40 -5.07
C GLU A 132 -19.22 -5.39 -4.08
N ILE A 133 -17.92 -5.31 -3.87
CA ILE A 133 -17.19 -6.18 -2.94
C ILE A 133 -17.63 -5.96 -1.50
N GLY A 134 -17.84 -4.72 -1.08
CA GLY A 134 -18.31 -4.38 0.25
C GLY A 134 -19.70 -4.94 0.57
N SER A 135 -20.55 -5.10 -0.44
CA SER A 135 -21.87 -5.74 -0.28
C SER A 135 -21.81 -7.28 -0.27
N GLN A 136 -20.82 -7.87 -0.95
CA GLN A 136 -20.69 -9.32 -1.12
C GLN A 136 -19.91 -9.97 0.02
N LEU A 137 -18.82 -9.33 0.46
CA LEU A 137 -17.96 -9.86 1.49
C LEU A 137 -18.47 -9.46 2.88
N LYS A 138 -18.69 -10.46 3.73
CA LYS A 138 -19.06 -10.24 5.14
C LYS A 138 -17.80 -10.06 6.00
N ILE A 139 -16.96 -9.10 5.64
CA ILE A 139 -15.71 -8.78 6.32
C ILE A 139 -15.82 -7.45 7.06
N GLU A 140 -14.86 -7.19 7.94
CA GLU A 140 -14.75 -5.93 8.66
C GLU A 140 -13.77 -5.01 7.92
N TRP A 141 -14.22 -3.82 7.54
CA TRP A 141 -13.41 -2.84 6.84
C TRP A 141 -12.80 -1.84 7.81
N HIS A 142 -11.50 -1.64 7.71
CA HIS A 142 -10.72 -0.79 8.60
C HIS A 142 -9.80 0.16 7.84
N MET A 143 -9.51 1.34 8.41
CA MET A 143 -8.53 2.28 7.89
C MET A 143 -7.86 3.07 9.02
N PHE A 144 -6.55 3.28 8.90
CA PHE A 144 -5.80 4.32 9.58
C PHE A 144 -5.55 5.43 8.56
N PRO A 145 -6.36 6.48 8.51
CA PRO A 145 -6.10 7.59 7.58
C PRO A 145 -4.79 8.29 7.92
N ASP A 146 -4.07 8.76 6.90
CA ASP A 146 -2.94 9.65 7.10
C ASP A 146 -3.40 10.90 7.85
N LYS A 147 -2.56 11.39 8.77
CA LYS A 147 -2.86 12.61 9.55
C LYS A 147 -2.67 13.89 8.74
N ASP A 148 -3.37 13.96 7.62
CA ASP A 148 -3.44 15.17 6.80
C ASP A 148 -4.82 15.30 6.16
N ALA A 149 -5.11 16.47 5.57
CA ALA A 149 -6.40 16.74 4.98
C ALA A 149 -6.78 15.80 3.80
N PRO A 150 -5.85 15.38 2.91
CA PRO A 150 -6.11 14.36 1.92
C PRO A 150 -6.52 13.00 2.51
N GLY A 151 -5.82 12.52 3.55
CA GLY A 151 -6.12 11.24 4.20
C GLY A 151 -7.50 11.22 4.84
N GLU A 152 -7.86 12.26 5.57
CA GLU A 152 -9.20 12.40 6.16
C GLU A 152 -10.29 12.51 5.08
N SER A 153 -10.04 13.27 4.01
CA SER A 153 -10.96 13.36 2.88
C SER A 153 -11.16 12.02 2.19
N LEU A 154 -10.10 11.24 2.02
CA LEU A 154 -10.17 9.89 1.47
C LEU A 154 -11.01 8.97 2.37
N PHE A 155 -10.80 9.02 3.68
CA PHE A 155 -11.60 8.23 4.63
C PHE A 155 -13.09 8.54 4.49
N LEU A 156 -13.47 9.82 4.42
CA LEU A 156 -14.87 10.23 4.27
C LEU A 156 -15.49 9.71 2.97
N GLN A 157 -14.75 9.79 1.85
CA GLN A 157 -15.21 9.25 0.57
C GLN A 157 -15.40 7.72 0.63
N LEU A 158 -14.50 7.01 1.30
CA LEU A 158 -14.60 5.56 1.48
C LEU A 158 -15.75 5.19 2.43
N LYS A 159 -16.00 5.98 3.46
CA LYS A 159 -17.10 5.78 4.41
C LYS A 159 -18.49 5.91 3.76
N GLU A 160 -18.62 6.76 2.73
CA GLU A 160 -19.84 6.84 1.92
C GLU A 160 -20.12 5.55 1.14
N ILE A 161 -19.05 4.85 0.70
CA ILE A 161 -19.15 3.61 -0.08
C ILE A 161 -19.28 2.39 0.83
N LEU A 162 -18.55 2.41 1.94
CA LEU A 162 -18.48 1.36 2.96
C LEU A 162 -18.96 1.92 4.31
N PRO A 163 -20.26 1.95 4.59
CA PRO A 163 -20.80 2.55 5.82
C PRO A 163 -20.28 1.88 7.11
N SER A 164 -19.82 0.63 7.04
CA SER A 164 -19.22 -0.10 8.15
C SER A 164 -17.73 0.16 8.35
N LEU A 165 -17.07 0.95 7.48
CA LEU A 165 -15.63 1.23 7.58
C LEU A 165 -15.28 1.84 8.94
N VAL A 166 -14.35 1.20 9.66
CA VAL A 166 -13.89 1.64 10.98
C VAL A 166 -12.70 2.57 10.83
N HIS A 167 -12.79 3.74 11.44
CA HIS A 167 -11.70 4.71 11.54
C HIS A 167 -10.81 4.36 12.73
N HIS A 168 -9.51 4.20 12.52
CA HIS A 168 -8.51 4.08 13.55
C HIS A 168 -7.67 5.35 13.65
N GLN A 169 -7.35 5.74 14.88
CA GLN A 169 -6.45 6.87 15.10
C GLN A 169 -5.01 6.40 15.20
N LEU A 170 -4.14 7.03 14.44
CA LEU A 170 -2.70 6.88 14.61
C LEU A 170 -2.24 7.50 15.93
N PRO A 171 -1.27 6.89 16.64
CA PRO A 171 -0.75 7.47 17.87
C PRO A 171 -0.09 8.84 17.64
N PRO A 172 0.07 9.63 18.71
CA PRO A 172 0.78 10.90 18.61
C PRO A 172 2.19 10.74 18.03
N GLY A 173 2.55 11.66 17.12
CA GLY A 173 3.87 11.64 16.48
C GLY A 173 4.04 10.69 15.31
N CYS A 174 2.98 9.99 14.90
CA CYS A 174 2.96 9.22 13.64
C CYS A 174 2.03 9.90 12.65
N LYS A 175 2.49 10.05 11.41
CA LYS A 175 1.74 10.65 10.31
C LYS A 175 0.91 9.62 9.57
N ASP A 176 1.48 8.44 9.35
CA ASP A 176 0.92 7.32 8.62
C ASP A 176 1.18 6.00 9.36
N PHE A 177 0.65 4.89 8.83
CA PHE A 177 0.81 3.59 9.48
C PHE A 177 2.25 3.06 9.36
N SER A 178 2.98 3.40 8.31
CA SER A 178 4.38 2.99 8.17
C SER A 178 5.23 3.56 9.30
N GLU A 179 5.08 4.85 9.62
CA GLU A 179 5.77 5.48 10.76
C GLU A 179 5.39 4.82 12.10
N TYR A 180 4.12 4.50 12.29
CA TYR A 180 3.66 3.80 13.50
C TYR A 180 4.29 2.41 13.61
N TYR A 181 4.26 1.62 12.55
CA TYR A 181 4.85 0.28 12.52
C TYR A 181 6.35 0.29 12.82
N LEU A 182 7.08 1.25 12.24
CA LEU A 182 8.52 1.41 12.47
C LEU A 182 8.85 1.74 13.92
N LYS A 183 8.06 2.61 14.52
CA LYS A 183 8.22 3.03 15.92
C LYS A 183 8.02 1.85 16.88
N GLU A 184 6.93 1.11 16.72
CA GLU A 184 6.64 -0.10 17.49
C GLU A 184 7.76 -1.14 17.36
N LYS A 185 8.22 -1.40 16.14
CA LYS A 185 9.30 -2.35 15.87
C LYS A 185 10.61 -1.94 16.54
N THR A 186 10.92 -0.65 16.59
CA THR A 186 12.13 -0.13 17.23
C THR A 186 12.05 -0.26 18.76
N GLU A 187 10.89 -0.10 19.35
CA GLU A 187 10.67 -0.30 20.78
C GLU A 187 10.86 -1.76 21.19
N PHE A 188 10.45 -2.74 20.36
CA PHE A 188 10.67 -4.16 20.60
C PHE A 188 12.14 -4.61 20.47
N ILE A 189 12.98 -3.93 19.70
CA ILE A 189 14.39 -4.27 19.53
C ILE A 189 15.25 -3.75 20.69
N ASN A 190 14.78 -2.77 21.46
CA ASN A 190 15.50 -2.17 22.58
C ASN A 190 15.19 -2.81 23.95
N PHE A 191 14.56 -3.98 23.97
CA PHE A 191 14.40 -4.87 25.11
C PHE A 191 15.12 -6.19 24.85
#